data_a50939946d4a87a5d8bbef6ee23bc512
#
_entry.id   a50939946d4a87a5d8bbef6ee23bc512
#
_cell.length_a   1.000
_cell.length_b   1.000
_cell.length_c   1.000
_cell.angle_alpha   90.00
_cell.angle_beta   90.00
_cell.angle_gamma   90.00
#
_symmetry.space_group_name_H-M   'P 1'
#
loop_
_entity.id
_entity.type
_entity.pdbx_description
1 polymer ?
#
loop_
_entity_poly.entity_id
_entity_poly.type
_entity_poly.pdbx_seq_one_letter_code
_entity_poly.pdbx_strand_id
1 'polypeptide(L)'
;HGAATIRKMGSIMAEPWYDKEQDFAMLFYVGRETVEFIGYSLFDNDDSGTYRCGKLMANERIEASLPSACAIAKKTLRKILGEMFAPLMNKTWEVGYVGIDMMTFRSAGNTELMVHPCVEMNLRCTMGVVARLYFDRNLTTEQTGEFYITPAADYATLAQLDSQLTAEH
;
A
#
# COMPACT_ATOMS: atom_id res chain seq x y z
N HIS A 1 -21.12 9.26 -19.13
CA HIS A 1 -19.70 9.65 -18.85
C HIS A 1 -18.70 8.72 -19.56
N GLY A 2 -18.84 7.37 -19.51
CA GLY A 2 -17.88 6.41 -20.07
C GLY A 2 -17.51 6.61 -21.53
N ALA A 3 -18.49 6.88 -22.41
CA ALA A 3 -18.24 7.08 -23.85
C ALA A 3 -17.40 8.35 -24.14
N ALA A 4 -17.55 9.40 -23.33
CA ALA A 4 -16.73 10.61 -23.46
C ALA A 4 -15.29 10.37 -22.98
N THR A 5 -15.13 9.59 -21.92
CA THR A 5 -13.82 9.17 -21.40
C THR A 5 -13.08 8.30 -22.40
N ILE A 6 -13.75 7.30 -23.01
CA ILE A 6 -13.15 6.45 -24.05
C ILE A 6 -12.67 7.28 -25.24
N ARG A 7 -13.48 8.24 -25.70
CA ARG A 7 -13.07 9.13 -26.79
C ARG A 7 -11.83 9.97 -26.46
N LYS A 8 -11.67 10.37 -25.21
CA LYS A 8 -10.55 11.21 -24.76
C LYS A 8 -9.29 10.41 -24.44
N MET A 9 -9.44 9.24 -23.81
CA MET A 9 -8.33 8.44 -23.24
C MET A 9 -8.05 7.15 -24.02
N GLY A 10 -8.88 6.79 -24.99
CA GLY A 10 -8.74 5.58 -25.79
C GLY A 10 -9.34 4.32 -25.15
N SER A 11 -9.35 4.23 -23.83
CA SER A 11 -9.88 3.06 -23.08
C SER A 11 -10.36 3.46 -21.70
N ILE A 12 -11.15 2.60 -21.10
CA ILE A 12 -11.49 2.61 -19.67
C ILE A 12 -11.35 1.19 -19.12
N MET A 13 -11.02 1.08 -17.85
CA MET A 13 -11.11 -0.17 -17.10
C MET A 13 -12.46 -0.24 -16.39
N ALA A 14 -13.04 -1.43 -16.33
CA ALA A 14 -14.27 -1.70 -15.58
C ALA A 14 -14.04 -2.94 -14.73
N GLU A 15 -14.29 -2.81 -13.45
CA GLU A 15 -14.09 -3.87 -12.46
C GLU A 15 -15.37 -4.02 -11.63
N PRO A 16 -15.61 -5.20 -11.03
CA PRO A 16 -16.69 -5.36 -10.05
C PRO A 16 -16.51 -4.42 -8.87
N TRP A 17 -17.61 -3.90 -8.33
CA TRP A 17 -17.60 -3.17 -7.09
C TRP A 17 -17.64 -4.17 -5.93
N TYR A 18 -16.59 -4.19 -5.12
CA TYR A 18 -16.46 -5.11 -4.00
C TYR A 18 -16.88 -4.46 -2.68
N ASP A 19 -17.41 -5.25 -1.76
CA ASP A 19 -17.65 -4.85 -0.36
C ASP A 19 -16.30 -4.89 0.39
N LYS A 20 -15.61 -3.77 0.29
CA LYS A 20 -14.24 -3.62 0.81
C LYS A 20 -14.24 -3.56 2.33
N GLU A 21 -13.33 -4.33 2.95
CA GLU A 21 -13.09 -4.33 4.39
C GLU A 21 -11.83 -3.51 4.77
N GLN A 22 -10.72 -3.71 4.06
CA GLN A 22 -9.45 -3.07 4.38
C GLN A 22 -8.61 -2.85 3.13
N ASP A 23 -8.04 -1.64 3.00
CA ASP A 23 -6.97 -1.34 2.05
C ASP A 23 -5.62 -1.67 2.66
N PHE A 24 -4.74 -2.28 1.87
CA PHE A 24 -3.36 -2.52 2.24
C PHE A 24 -2.47 -2.57 0.99
N ALA A 25 -1.17 -2.47 1.19
CA ALA A 25 -0.20 -2.66 0.12
C ALA A 25 0.86 -3.68 0.51
N MET A 26 1.38 -4.40 -0.47
CA MET A 26 2.65 -5.09 -0.40
C MET A 26 3.73 -4.24 -1.03
N LEU A 27 4.83 -4.06 -0.30
CA LEU A 27 5.92 -3.17 -0.67
C LEU A 27 7.14 -3.99 -1.04
N PHE A 28 7.73 -3.68 -2.20
CA PHE A 28 8.90 -4.35 -2.72
C PHE A 28 9.98 -3.34 -3.10
N TYR A 29 11.21 -3.79 -3.09
CA TYR A 29 12.34 -3.10 -3.70
C TYR A 29 12.89 -3.96 -4.84
N VAL A 30 12.94 -3.41 -6.03
CA VAL A 30 13.50 -4.06 -7.23
C VAL A 30 14.88 -3.49 -7.47
N GLY A 31 15.89 -4.20 -7.00
CA GLY A 31 17.28 -3.87 -7.18
C GLY A 31 17.85 -4.44 -8.48
N ARG A 32 19.16 -4.46 -8.57
CA ARG A 32 19.87 -4.92 -9.78
C ARG A 32 19.78 -6.42 -10.02
N GLU A 33 19.70 -7.21 -8.96
CA GLU A 33 19.77 -8.66 -9.03
C GLU A 33 18.60 -9.35 -8.35
N THR A 34 17.91 -8.64 -7.44
CA THR A 34 16.89 -9.23 -6.59
C THR A 34 15.65 -8.37 -6.50
N VAL A 35 14.54 -9.03 -6.19
CA VAL A 35 13.31 -8.40 -5.73
C VAL A 35 13.15 -8.74 -4.26
N GLU A 36 13.13 -7.73 -3.41
CA GLU A 36 13.01 -7.86 -1.97
C GLU A 36 11.61 -7.43 -1.52
N PHE A 37 10.98 -8.22 -0.66
CA PHE A 37 9.79 -7.79 0.05
C PHE A 37 10.21 -6.94 1.24
N ILE A 38 9.78 -5.68 1.26
CA ILE A 38 10.13 -4.72 2.32
C ILE A 38 9.13 -4.82 3.46
N GLY A 39 7.85 -5.00 3.15
CA GLY A 39 6.82 -5.09 4.18
C GLY A 39 5.42 -4.82 3.64
N TYR A 40 4.51 -4.71 4.59
CA TYR A 40 3.13 -4.32 4.36
C TYR A 40 2.91 -2.86 4.76
N SER A 41 1.90 -2.26 4.16
CA SER A 41 1.29 -1.01 4.60
C SER A 41 -0.21 -1.21 4.72
N LEU A 42 -0.76 -1.05 5.92
CA LEU A 42 -2.20 -0.86 6.10
C LEU A 42 -2.48 0.63 6.02
N PHE A 43 -3.51 1.03 5.30
CA PHE A 43 -3.85 2.43 5.16
C PHE A 43 -5.35 2.64 5.04
N ASP A 44 -5.75 3.85 5.35
CA ASP A 44 -7.12 4.32 5.18
C ASP A 44 -7.15 5.44 4.14
N ASN A 45 -8.18 5.41 3.31
CA ASN A 45 -8.50 6.47 2.38
C ASN A 45 -9.73 7.25 2.88
N ASP A 46 -9.83 8.50 2.45
CA ASP A 46 -11.06 9.26 2.64
C ASP A 46 -12.16 8.85 1.63
N ASP A 47 -13.35 9.44 1.74
CA ASP A 47 -14.50 9.14 0.86
C ASP A 47 -14.24 9.44 -0.62
N SER A 48 -13.22 10.23 -0.93
CA SER A 48 -12.77 10.54 -2.30
C SER A 48 -11.75 9.53 -2.83
N GLY A 49 -11.28 8.59 -2.00
CA GLY A 49 -10.22 7.64 -2.32
C GLY A 49 -8.81 8.21 -2.11
N THR A 50 -8.68 9.39 -1.51
CA THR A 50 -7.38 10.00 -1.20
C THR A 50 -6.80 9.38 0.07
N TYR A 51 -5.51 9.04 0.05
CA TYR A 51 -4.79 8.54 1.22
C TYR A 51 -4.92 9.49 2.41
N ARG A 52 -5.38 8.98 3.53
CA ARG A 52 -5.55 9.69 4.80
C ARG A 52 -4.45 9.39 5.79
N CYS A 53 -4.27 8.13 6.13
CA CYS A 53 -3.24 7.70 7.08
C CYS A 53 -2.78 6.27 6.84
N GLY A 54 -1.58 5.95 7.31
CA GLY A 54 -1.04 4.59 7.34
C GLY A 54 -0.82 4.12 8.77
N LYS A 55 -1.04 2.82 9.02
CA LYS A 55 -0.79 2.22 10.32
C LYS A 55 0.69 1.88 10.46
N LEU A 56 1.33 2.37 11.51
CA LEU A 56 2.68 2.00 11.91
C LEU A 56 2.62 0.77 12.81
N MET A 57 3.07 -0.36 12.28
CA MET A 57 2.96 -1.66 12.96
C MET A 57 4.00 -2.65 12.42
N ALA A 58 4.42 -3.61 13.23
CA ALA A 58 5.30 -4.70 12.80
C ALA A 58 4.67 -5.53 11.67
N ASN A 59 5.50 -5.97 10.71
CA ASN A 59 5.04 -6.77 9.56
C ASN A 59 4.32 -8.05 9.99
N GLU A 60 4.80 -8.71 11.04
CA GLU A 60 4.25 -9.95 11.57
C GLU A 60 2.82 -9.73 12.10
N ARG A 61 2.57 -8.60 12.74
CA ARG A 61 1.23 -8.24 13.23
C ARG A 61 0.28 -7.91 12.10
N ILE A 62 0.75 -7.21 11.07
CA ILE A 62 -0.04 -6.94 9.87
C ILE A 62 -0.37 -8.28 9.16
N GLU A 63 0.64 -9.12 8.92
CA GLU A 63 0.45 -10.41 8.25
C GLU A 63 -0.53 -11.32 9.00
N ALA A 64 -0.49 -11.31 10.33
CA ALA A 64 -1.42 -12.06 11.17
C ALA A 64 -2.88 -11.56 11.09
N SER A 65 -3.09 -10.29 10.72
CA SER A 65 -4.43 -9.72 10.54
C SER A 65 -5.00 -9.94 9.13
N LEU A 66 -4.17 -10.33 8.17
CA LEU A 66 -4.56 -10.54 6.78
C LEU A 66 -4.93 -12.00 6.49
N PRO A 67 -5.77 -12.28 5.48
CA PRO A 67 -6.06 -13.64 5.05
C PRO A 67 -4.80 -14.42 4.65
N SER A 68 -4.77 -15.72 4.91
CA SER A 68 -3.64 -16.61 4.56
C SER A 68 -3.27 -16.59 3.07
N ALA A 69 -4.22 -16.26 2.20
CA ALA A 69 -3.99 -16.05 0.76
C ALA A 69 -2.92 -14.97 0.49
N CYS A 70 -2.71 -14.01 1.40
CA CYS A 70 -1.67 -12.98 1.26
C CYS A 70 -0.25 -13.57 1.25
N ALA A 71 0.02 -14.64 1.99
CA ALA A 71 1.32 -15.30 1.96
C ALA A 71 1.64 -15.90 0.58
N ILE A 72 0.62 -16.47 -0.09
CA ILE A 72 0.73 -16.99 -1.47
C ILE A 72 0.91 -15.82 -2.44
N ALA A 73 0.11 -14.77 -2.29
CA ALA A 73 0.20 -13.57 -3.13
C ALA A 73 1.59 -12.93 -3.04
N LYS A 74 2.16 -12.79 -1.84
CA LYS A 74 3.51 -12.26 -1.61
C LYS A 74 4.58 -13.02 -2.43
N LYS A 75 4.56 -14.36 -2.36
CA LYS A 75 5.51 -15.20 -3.11
C LYS A 75 5.32 -15.07 -4.61
N THR A 76 4.08 -15.07 -5.06
CA THR A 76 3.72 -14.97 -6.49
C THR A 76 4.11 -13.62 -7.06
N LEU A 77 3.78 -12.53 -6.36
CA LEU A 77 4.12 -11.16 -6.78
C LEU A 77 5.63 -10.95 -6.85
N ARG A 78 6.39 -11.44 -5.87
CA ARG A 78 7.84 -11.37 -5.91
C ARG A 78 8.42 -12.04 -7.17
N LYS A 79 7.89 -13.20 -7.55
CA LYS A 79 8.29 -13.90 -8.79
C LYS A 79 7.92 -13.11 -10.03
N ILE A 80 6.68 -12.63 -10.13
CA ILE A 80 6.18 -11.85 -11.27
C ILE A 80 7.01 -10.57 -11.45
N LEU A 81 7.30 -9.84 -10.37
CA LEU A 81 8.14 -8.65 -10.42
C LEU A 81 9.54 -8.98 -10.91
N GLY A 82 10.14 -10.09 -10.44
CA GLY A 82 11.44 -10.55 -10.92
C GLY A 82 11.43 -10.83 -12.44
N GLU A 83 10.42 -11.50 -12.94
CA GLU A 83 10.27 -11.80 -14.38
C GLU A 83 10.00 -10.53 -15.19
N MET A 84 9.12 -9.64 -14.72
CA MET A 84 8.75 -8.39 -15.38
C MET A 84 9.94 -7.44 -15.51
N PHE A 85 10.75 -7.31 -14.48
CA PHE A 85 11.87 -6.38 -14.44
C PHE A 85 13.21 -7.02 -14.82
N ALA A 86 13.26 -8.33 -15.07
CA ALA A 86 14.49 -9.02 -15.51
C ALA A 86 15.25 -8.33 -16.66
N PRO A 87 14.59 -7.76 -17.69
CA PRO A 87 15.29 -7.03 -18.75
C PRO A 87 15.99 -5.74 -18.29
N LEU A 88 15.60 -5.19 -17.15
CA LEU A 88 16.16 -3.96 -16.57
C LEU A 88 17.19 -4.26 -15.49
N MET A 89 17.08 -5.41 -14.84
CA MET A 89 18.04 -5.88 -13.84
C MET A 89 19.41 -6.10 -14.49
N ASN A 90 20.47 -5.98 -13.73
CA ASN A 90 21.87 -6.04 -14.23
C ASN A 90 22.28 -4.87 -15.14
N LYS A 91 21.48 -3.82 -15.27
CA LYS A 91 21.85 -2.59 -15.96
C LYS A 91 22.38 -1.54 -14.95
N THR A 92 22.77 -0.39 -15.46
CA THR A 92 23.38 0.67 -14.65
C THR A 92 22.43 1.35 -13.68
N TRP A 93 21.15 1.04 -13.73
CA TRP A 93 20.10 1.65 -12.90
C TRP A 93 19.16 0.60 -12.31
N GLU A 94 18.55 0.93 -11.21
CA GLU A 94 17.60 0.11 -10.45
C GLU A 94 16.18 0.59 -10.75
N VAL A 95 15.21 -0.32 -10.64
CA VAL A 95 13.79 0.04 -10.73
C VAL A 95 13.35 0.81 -9.48
N GLY A 96 13.83 0.38 -8.31
CA GLY A 96 13.52 1.01 -7.03
C GLY A 96 12.28 0.45 -6.34
N TYR A 97 11.53 1.30 -5.65
CA TYR A 97 10.37 0.87 -4.89
C TYR A 97 9.17 0.58 -5.79
N VAL A 98 8.46 -0.50 -5.44
CA VAL A 98 7.19 -0.92 -6.06
C VAL A 98 6.19 -1.18 -4.94
N GLY A 99 5.09 -0.43 -4.95
CA GLY A 99 3.93 -0.69 -4.10
C GLY A 99 2.83 -1.37 -4.92
N ILE A 100 2.26 -2.44 -4.40
CA ILE A 100 1.09 -3.11 -4.99
C ILE A 100 -0.06 -2.94 -4.02
N ASP A 101 -0.98 -2.06 -4.38
CA ASP A 101 -2.18 -1.80 -3.60
C ASP A 101 -3.16 -2.95 -3.78
N MET A 102 -3.69 -3.41 -2.68
CA MET A 102 -4.55 -4.58 -2.54
C MET A 102 -5.70 -4.22 -1.62
N MET A 103 -6.74 -5.04 -1.62
CA MET A 103 -7.80 -4.92 -0.64
C MET A 103 -8.29 -6.28 -0.18
N THR A 104 -8.79 -6.33 1.04
CA THR A 104 -9.64 -7.43 1.48
C THR A 104 -11.09 -7.04 1.28
N PHE A 105 -11.93 -8.02 0.94
CA PHE A 105 -13.34 -7.82 0.67
C PHE A 105 -14.16 -9.07 0.98
N ARG A 106 -15.47 -8.89 1.17
CA ARG A 106 -16.43 -10.00 1.25
C ARG A 106 -17.20 -10.12 -0.06
N SER A 107 -17.38 -11.35 -0.49
CA SER A 107 -18.29 -11.65 -1.61
C SER A 107 -19.69 -11.88 -1.09
N ALA A 108 -20.70 -11.45 -1.85
CA ALA A 108 -22.10 -11.65 -1.49
C ALA A 108 -22.40 -13.13 -1.22
N GLY A 109 -22.93 -13.44 -0.03
CA GLY A 109 -23.24 -14.80 0.41
C GLY A 109 -22.05 -15.62 0.92
N ASN A 110 -20.84 -15.05 0.98
CA ASN A 110 -19.66 -15.69 1.56
C ASN A 110 -19.20 -14.92 2.80
N THR A 111 -18.96 -15.62 3.90
CA THR A 111 -18.42 -15.04 5.15
C THR A 111 -16.89 -14.99 5.13
N GLU A 112 -16.25 -15.68 4.21
CA GLU A 112 -14.79 -15.72 4.09
C GLU A 112 -14.25 -14.40 3.54
N LEU A 113 -13.19 -13.91 4.19
CA LEU A 113 -12.48 -12.71 3.76
C LEU A 113 -11.56 -13.06 2.59
N MET A 114 -11.81 -12.44 1.45
CA MET A 114 -11.07 -12.62 0.21
C MET A 114 -10.05 -11.49 -0.01
N VAL A 115 -9.09 -11.72 -0.91
CA VAL A 115 -8.06 -10.74 -1.27
C VAL A 115 -8.17 -10.39 -2.75
N HIS A 116 -8.28 -9.11 -3.06
CA HIS A 116 -8.02 -8.60 -4.40
C HIS A 116 -6.51 -8.33 -4.52
N PRO A 117 -5.78 -9.10 -5.33
CA PRO A 117 -4.33 -9.18 -5.24
C PRO A 117 -3.58 -8.03 -5.94
N CYS A 118 -4.26 -7.18 -6.67
CA CYS A 118 -3.67 -6.02 -7.32
C CYS A 118 -4.77 -5.05 -7.76
N VAL A 119 -5.01 -4.03 -6.97
CA VAL A 119 -5.88 -2.90 -7.34
C VAL A 119 -5.09 -1.91 -8.19
N GLU A 120 -3.86 -1.59 -7.75
CA GLU A 120 -2.96 -0.68 -8.43
C GLU A 120 -1.50 -1.09 -8.21
N MET A 121 -0.66 -0.86 -9.23
CA MET A 121 0.79 -0.99 -9.11
C MET A 121 1.45 0.39 -9.20
N ASN A 122 2.17 0.74 -8.17
CA ASN A 122 2.86 2.02 -8.02
C ASN A 122 4.38 1.82 -8.17
N LEU A 123 4.95 2.25 -9.30
CA LEU A 123 6.41 2.18 -9.58
C LEU A 123 7.11 3.43 -9.02
N ARG A 124 7.00 3.64 -7.73
CA ARG A 124 7.55 4.81 -7.03
C ARG A 124 7.61 4.58 -5.53
N CYS A 125 8.35 5.43 -4.83
CA CYS A 125 8.24 5.52 -3.38
C CYS A 125 6.83 6.04 -3.01
N THR A 126 6.01 5.17 -2.43
CA THR A 126 4.65 5.50 -1.95
C THR A 126 4.68 5.97 -0.49
N MET A 127 3.56 6.53 -0.02
CA MET A 127 3.41 6.87 1.40
C MET A 127 3.57 5.64 2.30
N GLY A 128 3.10 4.48 1.84
CA GLY A 128 3.30 3.22 2.55
C GLY A 128 4.78 2.84 2.71
N VAL A 129 5.61 3.07 1.68
CA VAL A 129 7.07 2.88 1.78
C VAL A 129 7.67 3.81 2.82
N VAL A 130 7.30 5.09 2.81
CA VAL A 130 7.80 6.08 3.79
C VAL A 130 7.41 5.68 5.21
N ALA A 131 6.15 5.33 5.43
CA ALA A 131 5.65 4.87 6.73
C ALA A 131 6.37 3.60 7.21
N ARG A 132 6.60 2.62 6.31
CA ARG A 132 7.31 1.38 6.63
C ARG A 132 8.76 1.66 7.04
N LEU A 133 9.50 2.43 6.25
CA LEU A 133 10.89 2.78 6.54
C LEU A 133 11.01 3.62 7.83
N TYR A 134 10.03 4.49 8.09
CA TYR A 134 9.97 5.23 9.34
C TYR A 134 9.79 4.29 10.54
N PHE A 135 8.85 3.34 10.44
CA PHE A 135 8.64 2.34 11.49
C PHE A 135 9.91 1.54 11.77
N ASP A 136 10.51 0.97 10.74
CA ASP A 136 11.70 0.11 10.87
C ASP A 136 12.89 0.83 11.50
N ARG A 137 12.96 2.15 11.31
CA ARG A 137 14.07 2.95 11.84
C ARG A 137 13.84 3.47 13.26
N ASN A 138 12.59 3.76 13.62
CA ASN A 138 12.29 4.57 14.81
C ASN A 138 11.44 3.82 15.86
N LEU A 139 10.79 2.72 15.51
CA LEU A 139 9.87 2.03 16.41
C LEU A 139 10.31 0.57 16.64
N THR A 140 9.87 0.01 17.76
CA THR A 140 10.05 -1.40 18.07
C THR A 140 8.84 -2.23 17.61
N THR A 141 8.97 -3.54 17.55
CA THR A 141 7.88 -4.46 17.14
C THR A 141 6.65 -4.41 18.05
N GLU A 142 6.82 -3.95 19.28
CA GLU A 142 5.73 -3.81 20.26
C GLU A 142 4.95 -2.50 20.09
N GLN A 143 5.56 -1.50 19.47
CA GLN A 143 4.95 -0.20 19.28
C GLN A 143 4.02 -0.18 18.09
N THR A 144 3.01 0.66 18.17
CA THR A 144 2.07 0.98 17.08
C THR A 144 1.85 2.48 17.03
N GLY A 145 1.41 2.96 15.89
CA GLY A 145 1.07 4.38 15.70
C GLY A 145 0.38 4.60 14.37
N GLU A 146 0.17 5.85 14.04
CA GLU A 146 -0.38 6.27 12.77
C GLU A 146 0.55 7.26 12.08
N PHE A 147 0.64 7.16 10.77
CA PHE A 147 1.44 8.03 9.93
C PHE A 147 0.52 8.87 9.07
N TYR A 148 0.54 10.18 9.31
CA TYR A 148 -0.27 11.15 8.58
C TYR A 148 0.60 12.00 7.67
N ILE A 149 0.04 12.41 6.53
CA ILE A 149 0.59 13.46 5.69
C ILE A 149 -0.48 14.53 5.55
N THR A 150 -0.16 15.70 6.04
CA THR A 150 -1.04 16.85 5.94
C THR A 150 -0.27 18.07 5.51
N PRO A 151 -0.82 18.91 4.61
CA PRO A 151 -0.23 20.19 4.33
C PRO A 151 -0.35 21.08 5.56
N ALA A 152 0.77 21.62 6.02
CA ALA A 152 0.80 22.65 7.05
C ALA A 152 1.31 23.96 6.44
N ALA A 153 0.58 25.06 6.65
CA ALA A 153 0.97 26.36 6.12
C ALA A 153 2.17 26.94 6.88
N ASP A 154 2.31 26.56 8.18
CA ASP A 154 3.35 27.02 9.05
C ASP A 154 3.55 26.04 10.24
N TYR A 155 4.57 26.32 11.05
CA TYR A 155 4.91 25.51 12.22
C TYR A 155 3.80 25.51 13.31
N ALA A 156 3.06 26.61 13.44
CA ALA A 156 1.97 26.71 14.43
C ALA A 156 0.82 25.75 14.07
N THR A 157 0.46 25.68 12.78
CA THR A 157 -0.52 24.72 12.26
C THR A 157 -0.08 23.28 12.49
N LEU A 158 1.20 22.96 12.26
CA LEU A 158 1.75 21.64 12.51
C LEU A 158 1.66 21.25 13.99
N ALA A 159 2.01 22.17 14.90
CA ALA A 159 1.93 21.95 16.35
C ALA A 159 0.49 21.73 16.84
N GLN A 160 -0.48 22.41 16.27
CA GLN A 160 -1.89 22.18 16.57
C GLN A 160 -2.36 20.79 16.13
N LEU A 161 -1.98 20.36 14.94
CA LEU A 161 -2.31 19.02 14.42
C LEU A 161 -1.69 17.92 15.28
N ASP A 162 -0.44 18.06 15.67
CA ASP A 162 0.24 17.12 16.58
C ASP A 162 -0.47 17.02 17.93
N SER A 163 -0.88 18.16 18.50
CA SER A 163 -1.65 18.20 19.75
C SER A 163 -3.03 17.53 19.63
N GLN A 164 -3.70 17.69 18.50
CA GLN A 164 -5.00 17.05 18.25
C GLN A 164 -4.86 15.53 18.14
N LEU A 165 -3.90 15.06 17.36
CA LEU A 165 -3.63 13.62 17.18
C LEU A 165 -3.21 12.95 18.50
N THR A 166 -2.46 13.64 19.35
CA THR A 166 -2.05 13.13 20.66
C THR A 166 -3.22 13.07 21.66
N ALA A 167 -4.22 13.94 21.52
CA ALA A 167 -5.40 13.97 22.41
C ALA A 167 -6.47 12.91 22.05
N GLU A 168 -6.43 12.34 20.84
CA GLU A 168 -7.37 11.30 20.37
C GLU A 168 -6.88 9.87 20.71
N HIS A 169 -5.70 9.72 21.29
CA HIS A 169 -5.06 8.47 21.69
C HIS A 169 -4.69 8.45 23.17
#